data_0d883ad53b25c46cbc1694ea0dce216a
#
_entry.id   0d883ad53b25c46cbc1694ea0dce216a
#
_cell.length_a   1.000
_cell.length_b   1.000
_cell.length_c   1.000
_cell.angle_alpha   90.00
_cell.angle_beta   90.00
_cell.angle_gamma   90.00
#
_symmetry.space_group_name_H-M   'P 1'
#
loop_
_entity.id
_entity.type
_entity.pdbx_description
1 polymer ?
#
loop_
_entity_poly.entity_id
_entity_poly.type
_entity_poly.pdbx_seq_one_letter_code
_entity_poly.pdbx_strand_id
1 'polypeptide(L)'
;RPGAVTKLGRSADVAFRARFAGVIPEKAALYWRGLVFSRFEDGTWRTLQWPELPGSERQPEAPETFDDPLRYRVVLEPTQQRWLYGMAYAESSTAGVYEAADYRLGVLNPIEFQFGYDVTSWVTAVLQPSLSDWRRRLETDFPRGLNPLTEAWVRDLHSQYSNDRDFVSALLNYFRTQPFYYTLEPPEILSPDFVDKFMFDSRRGFCEHYAYSFVAMLRMVGIPARIIAGYQGGEVNPLNNTLIVRQFDAHAWA
;
A
#
# COMPACT_ATOMS: atom_id res chain seq x y z
N ARG A 1 -12.06 0.93 -7.44
CA ARG A 1 -12.30 -0.47 -7.86
C ARG A 1 -10.96 -1.12 -8.20
N PRO A 2 -10.76 -2.43 -7.93
CA PRO A 2 -9.58 -3.16 -8.39
C PRO A 2 -9.48 -3.15 -9.91
N GLY A 3 -8.25 -3.08 -10.45
CA GLY A 3 -8.00 -3.13 -11.90
C GLY A 3 -6.83 -2.28 -12.40
N ALA A 4 -6.32 -1.34 -11.59
CA ALA A 4 -5.20 -0.50 -12.01
C ALA A 4 -3.87 -1.28 -12.06
N VAL A 5 -3.61 -2.12 -11.07
CA VAL A 5 -2.40 -2.95 -10.99
C VAL A 5 -2.41 -4.10 -12.02
N THR A 6 -3.60 -4.57 -12.44
CA THR A 6 -3.71 -5.68 -13.40
C THR A 6 -3.03 -5.39 -14.74
N LYS A 7 -3.17 -4.16 -15.23
CA LYS A 7 -2.54 -3.77 -16.52
C LYS A 7 -1.02 -3.71 -16.39
N LEU A 8 -0.52 -3.23 -15.25
CA LEU A 8 0.91 -3.14 -14.96
C LEU A 8 1.52 -4.54 -14.74
N GLY A 9 0.82 -5.42 -14.03
CA GLY A 9 1.29 -6.77 -13.70
C GLY A 9 1.59 -7.68 -14.89
N ARG A 10 1.33 -7.26 -16.12
CA ARG A 10 1.66 -8.00 -17.35
C ARG A 10 2.82 -7.41 -18.14
N SER A 11 3.32 -6.22 -17.81
CA SER A 11 4.43 -5.59 -18.51
C SER A 11 5.76 -5.92 -17.85
N ALA A 12 6.73 -6.32 -18.67
CA ALA A 12 8.13 -6.51 -18.26
C ALA A 12 8.96 -5.22 -18.35
N ASP A 13 8.35 -4.08 -18.70
CA ASP A 13 9.03 -2.80 -18.77
C ASP A 13 9.60 -2.42 -17.41
N VAL A 14 10.73 -1.75 -17.42
CA VAL A 14 11.34 -1.24 -16.19
C VAL A 14 10.49 -0.09 -15.65
N ALA A 15 10.11 -0.17 -14.38
CA ALA A 15 9.49 0.93 -13.66
C ALA A 15 10.56 1.89 -13.13
N PHE A 16 11.54 1.35 -12.45
CA PHE A 16 12.68 2.11 -11.94
C PHE A 16 13.87 1.20 -11.61
N ARG A 17 15.01 1.82 -11.35
CA ARG A 17 16.22 1.16 -10.84
C ARG A 17 16.60 1.80 -9.52
N ALA A 18 17.02 0.97 -8.55
CA ALA A 18 17.51 1.44 -7.26
C ALA A 18 18.95 0.93 -7.04
N ARG A 19 19.88 1.87 -6.81
CA ARG A 19 21.28 1.56 -6.49
C ARG A 19 21.54 1.82 -5.02
N PHE A 20 21.83 0.78 -4.28
CA PHE A 20 22.09 0.86 -2.85
C PHE A 20 23.55 1.22 -2.55
N ALA A 21 23.75 2.07 -1.51
CA ALA A 21 25.08 2.40 -1.01
C ALA A 21 25.71 1.22 -0.22
N GLY A 22 24.87 0.32 0.29
CA GLY A 22 25.25 -0.85 1.09
C GLY A 22 24.62 -2.14 0.55
N VAL A 23 24.30 -3.05 1.46
CA VAL A 23 23.66 -4.34 1.14
C VAL A 23 22.22 -4.10 0.71
N ILE A 24 21.79 -4.75 -0.37
CA ILE A 24 20.41 -4.78 -0.79
C ILE A 24 19.62 -5.65 0.19
N PRO A 25 18.50 -5.17 0.75
CA PRO A 25 17.64 -5.97 1.63
C PRO A 25 17.12 -7.23 0.94
N GLU A 26 16.71 -8.20 1.74
CA GLU A 26 16.03 -9.39 1.23
C GLU A 26 14.75 -9.02 0.47
N LYS A 27 14.42 -9.78 -0.57
CA LYS A 27 13.28 -9.52 -1.45
C LYS A 27 11.96 -9.33 -0.68
N ALA A 28 11.78 -10.07 0.42
CA ALA A 28 10.59 -9.96 1.28
C ALA A 28 10.44 -8.60 1.98
N ALA A 29 11.53 -7.85 2.15
CA ALA A 29 11.54 -6.52 2.77
C ALA A 29 11.40 -5.38 1.74
N LEU A 30 11.48 -5.66 0.45
CA LEU A 30 11.47 -4.66 -0.62
C LEU A 30 10.03 -4.24 -0.98
N TYR A 31 9.37 -3.48 -0.10
CA TYR A 31 8.08 -2.85 -0.35
C TYR A 31 8.28 -1.37 -0.68
N TRP A 32 8.04 -1.02 -1.94
CA TRP A 32 8.21 0.33 -2.49
C TRP A 32 6.89 1.08 -2.47
N ARG A 33 6.67 1.87 -1.42
CA ARG A 33 5.47 2.69 -1.25
C ARG A 33 5.38 3.75 -2.34
N GLY A 34 4.26 3.80 -3.03
CA GLY A 34 3.93 4.84 -4.01
C GLY A 34 2.70 5.62 -3.57
N LEU A 35 1.51 5.04 -3.68
CA LEU A 35 0.24 5.65 -3.35
C LEU A 35 -0.35 5.11 -2.05
N VAL A 36 -1.10 5.95 -1.34
CA VAL A 36 -1.84 5.60 -0.11
C VAL A 36 -3.30 5.97 -0.30
N PHE A 37 -4.19 5.00 -0.14
CA PHE A 37 -5.62 5.17 -0.30
C PHE A 37 -6.29 5.08 1.06
N SER A 38 -6.63 6.23 1.63
CA SER A 38 -7.24 6.34 2.96
C SER A 38 -8.74 6.62 2.93
N ARG A 39 -9.30 7.14 1.82
CA ARG A 39 -10.72 7.43 1.69
C ARG A 39 -11.43 6.40 0.85
N PHE A 40 -12.57 5.92 1.34
CA PHE A 40 -13.49 5.10 0.56
C PHE A 40 -14.72 5.93 0.21
N GLU A 41 -14.99 6.11 -1.09
CA GLU A 41 -16.09 6.93 -1.58
C GLU A 41 -16.62 6.37 -2.90
N ASP A 42 -17.93 6.28 -3.06
CA ASP A 42 -18.62 5.79 -4.26
C ASP A 42 -18.09 4.42 -4.74
N GLY A 43 -17.83 3.49 -3.81
CA GLY A 43 -17.30 2.17 -4.12
C GLY A 43 -15.83 2.14 -4.56
N THR A 44 -15.10 3.24 -4.35
CA THR A 44 -13.72 3.40 -4.81
C THR A 44 -12.81 3.92 -3.70
N TRP A 45 -11.62 3.36 -3.60
CA TRP A 45 -10.56 3.87 -2.75
C TRP A 45 -9.86 5.05 -3.40
N ARG A 46 -9.64 6.15 -2.64
CA ARG A 46 -9.01 7.38 -3.11
C ARG A 46 -7.86 7.81 -2.21
N THR A 47 -6.88 8.44 -2.83
CA THR A 47 -5.81 9.16 -2.13
C THR A 47 -6.36 10.48 -1.59
N LEU A 48 -5.82 10.94 -0.46
CA LEU A 48 -6.11 12.27 0.05
C LEU A 48 -5.34 13.32 -0.74
N GLN A 49 -5.99 14.44 -1.00
CA GLN A 49 -5.38 15.61 -1.60
C GLN A 49 -5.06 16.63 -0.51
N TRP A 50 -4.00 17.43 -0.72
CA TRP A 50 -3.56 18.42 0.26
C TRP A 50 -4.67 19.36 0.79
N PRO A 51 -5.58 19.90 -0.04
CA PRO A 51 -6.66 20.77 0.45
C PRO A 51 -7.66 20.06 1.36
N GLU A 52 -7.78 18.74 1.28
CA GLU A 52 -8.70 17.93 2.09
C GLU A 52 -8.20 17.69 3.51
N LEU A 53 -6.89 17.92 3.74
CA LEU A 53 -6.27 17.68 5.04
C LEU A 53 -6.48 18.88 5.97
N PRO A 54 -6.94 18.65 7.22
CA PRO A 54 -6.88 19.66 8.27
C PRO A 54 -5.43 20.16 8.44
N GLY A 55 -5.28 21.39 8.92
CA GLY A 55 -3.95 21.99 9.12
C GLY A 55 -3.02 21.13 9.98
N SER A 56 -3.56 20.51 11.03
CA SER A 56 -2.83 19.59 11.92
C SER A 56 -2.39 18.27 11.26
N GLU A 57 -2.99 17.89 10.14
CA GLU A 57 -2.72 16.64 9.43
C GLU A 57 -1.86 16.82 8.17
N ARG A 58 -1.39 18.03 7.91
CA ARG A 58 -0.67 18.36 6.66
C ARG A 58 0.80 18.00 6.67
N GLN A 59 1.35 17.75 7.85
CA GLN A 59 2.72 17.27 8.00
C GLN A 59 2.71 15.84 8.51
N PRO A 60 3.65 14.99 8.07
CA PRO A 60 3.77 13.65 8.63
C PRO A 60 4.19 13.75 10.09
N GLU A 61 3.62 12.89 10.93
CA GLU A 61 4.12 12.67 12.27
C GLU A 61 5.51 12.03 12.16
N ALA A 62 6.45 12.47 13.00
CA ALA A 62 7.78 11.86 13.03
C ALA A 62 7.64 10.37 13.43
N PRO A 63 8.15 9.44 12.60
CA PRO A 63 8.06 8.03 12.93
C PRO A 63 9.04 7.67 14.05
N GLU A 64 8.75 6.56 14.72
CA GLU A 64 9.74 5.91 15.58
C GLU A 64 10.65 5.04 14.70
N THR A 65 11.96 5.28 14.79
CA THR A 65 12.96 4.55 14.01
C THR A 65 13.89 3.77 14.92
N PHE A 66 14.17 2.52 14.58
CA PHE A 66 14.92 1.57 15.41
C PHE A 66 16.13 0.95 14.71
N ASP A 67 16.30 1.21 13.41
CA ASP A 67 17.36 0.65 12.58
C ASP A 67 18.25 1.72 11.95
N ASP A 68 19.41 1.28 11.47
CA ASP A 68 20.24 2.12 10.60
C ASP A 68 19.56 2.34 9.26
N PRO A 69 19.55 3.58 8.74
CA PRO A 69 18.85 3.86 7.50
C PRO A 69 19.56 3.25 6.30
N LEU A 70 18.75 2.76 5.38
CA LEU A 70 19.19 2.37 4.04
C LEU A 70 19.31 3.62 3.16
N ARG A 71 20.44 3.76 2.47
CA ARG A 71 20.65 4.84 1.50
C ARG A 71 20.74 4.28 0.10
N TYR A 72 19.97 4.84 -0.80
CA TYR A 72 19.94 4.41 -2.19
C TYR A 72 19.52 5.54 -3.12
N ARG A 73 19.91 5.43 -4.37
CA ARG A 73 19.48 6.32 -5.44
C ARG A 73 18.50 5.58 -6.34
N VAL A 74 17.36 6.19 -6.59
CA VAL A 74 16.35 5.71 -7.55
C VAL A 74 16.48 6.47 -8.86
N VAL A 75 16.36 5.76 -9.97
CA VAL A 75 16.15 6.33 -11.31
C VAL A 75 14.82 5.80 -11.81
N LEU A 76 13.82 6.67 -11.79
CA LEU A 76 12.45 6.40 -12.19
C LEU A 76 12.26 6.65 -13.67
N GLU A 77 11.64 5.72 -14.38
CA GLU A 77 11.23 5.92 -15.77
C GLU A 77 10.07 6.94 -15.87
N PRO A 78 9.85 7.60 -17.02
CA PRO A 78 8.77 8.56 -17.19
C PRO A 78 7.40 7.95 -16.91
N THR A 79 6.67 8.51 -15.95
CA THR A 79 5.37 7.99 -15.51
C THR A 79 4.20 8.91 -15.85
N GLN A 80 4.45 10.17 -16.18
CA GLN A 80 3.45 11.24 -16.28
C GLN A 80 2.72 11.49 -14.95
N GLN A 81 3.25 10.97 -13.84
CA GLN A 81 2.68 11.08 -12.51
C GLN A 81 3.57 11.96 -11.61
N ARG A 82 3.10 12.23 -10.39
CA ARG A 82 3.77 13.11 -9.44
C ARG A 82 4.26 12.39 -8.19
N TRP A 83 3.99 11.09 -8.04
CA TRP A 83 4.48 10.31 -6.89
C TRP A 83 5.76 9.58 -7.22
N LEU A 84 6.56 9.41 -6.19
CA LEU A 84 7.83 8.68 -6.22
C LEU A 84 7.71 7.43 -5.34
N TYR A 85 8.73 6.60 -5.37
CA TYR A 85 8.76 5.36 -4.61
C TYR A 85 9.88 5.39 -3.58
N GLY A 86 9.56 4.96 -2.35
CA GLY A 86 10.49 4.77 -1.26
C GLY A 86 10.07 3.62 -0.36
N MET A 87 11.00 3.02 0.38
CA MET A 87 10.67 1.90 1.27
C MET A 87 10.22 2.40 2.63
N ALA A 88 9.13 1.80 3.16
CA ALA A 88 8.58 2.05 4.49
C ALA A 88 8.47 3.55 4.84
N TYR A 89 9.29 4.07 5.78
CA TYR A 89 9.51 5.49 5.97
C TYR A 89 10.69 5.94 5.12
N ALA A 90 10.49 6.94 4.29
CA ALA A 90 11.49 7.41 3.33
C ALA A 90 11.54 8.93 3.28
N GLU A 91 12.75 9.47 3.33
CA GLU A 91 13.06 10.88 3.10
C GLU A 91 13.90 11.01 1.84
N SER A 92 13.87 12.19 1.21
CA SER A 92 14.72 12.48 0.06
C SER A 92 15.47 13.79 0.26
N SER A 93 16.77 13.76 -0.02
CA SER A 93 17.62 14.97 -0.06
C SER A 93 17.60 15.68 -1.41
N THR A 94 16.88 15.14 -2.40
CA THR A 94 16.82 15.71 -3.74
C THR A 94 15.90 16.94 -3.77
N ALA A 95 16.41 18.05 -4.29
CA ALA A 95 15.63 19.28 -4.39
C ALA A 95 14.34 19.06 -5.20
N GLY A 96 13.23 19.61 -4.71
CA GLY A 96 11.91 19.51 -5.35
C GLY A 96 11.14 18.23 -5.01
N VAL A 97 11.74 17.30 -4.28
CA VAL A 97 11.02 16.16 -3.69
C VAL A 97 10.43 16.59 -2.34
N TYR A 98 9.17 16.26 -2.11
CA TYR A 98 8.49 16.51 -0.84
C TYR A 98 7.96 15.20 -0.23
N GLU A 99 7.78 15.21 1.07
CA GLU A 99 7.12 14.17 1.82
C GLU A 99 5.68 14.59 2.13
N ALA A 100 4.72 13.74 1.79
CA ALA A 100 3.31 13.97 2.11
C ALA A 100 2.96 13.45 3.50
N ALA A 101 1.85 13.92 4.06
CA ALA A 101 1.35 13.58 5.38
C ALA A 101 1.06 12.07 5.62
N ASP A 102 1.02 11.28 4.57
CA ASP A 102 0.87 9.82 4.57
C ASP A 102 2.17 9.09 4.20
N TYR A 103 3.31 9.79 4.33
CA TYR A 103 4.67 9.31 4.07
C TYR A 103 4.94 8.92 2.62
N ARG A 104 4.17 9.43 1.68
CA ARG A 104 4.49 9.33 0.25
C ARG A 104 5.55 10.36 -0.12
N LEU A 105 6.47 9.98 -0.98
CA LEU A 105 7.32 10.94 -1.67
C LEU A 105 6.65 11.44 -2.94
N GLY A 106 6.87 12.71 -3.29
CA GLY A 106 6.28 13.30 -4.49
C GLY A 106 7.05 14.49 -5.03
N VAL A 107 6.65 14.92 -6.22
CA VAL A 107 7.13 16.11 -6.91
C VAL A 107 5.95 16.96 -7.39
N LEU A 108 6.19 18.26 -7.60
CA LEU A 108 5.11 19.17 -8.01
C LEU A 108 4.68 19.00 -9.47
N ASN A 109 5.64 18.66 -10.35
CA ASN A 109 5.39 18.49 -11.78
C ASN A 109 5.34 17.00 -12.17
N PRO A 110 4.58 16.63 -13.20
CA PRO A 110 4.60 15.28 -13.73
C PRO A 110 6.00 14.87 -14.19
N ILE A 111 6.32 13.59 -14.00
CA ILE A 111 7.61 13.02 -14.38
C ILE A 111 7.56 12.64 -15.87
N GLU A 112 8.00 13.55 -16.71
CA GLU A 112 7.99 13.43 -18.18
C GLU A 112 9.25 12.77 -18.74
N PHE A 113 10.35 12.81 -17.97
CA PHE A 113 11.65 12.26 -18.31
C PHE A 113 12.14 11.38 -17.17
N GLN A 114 13.20 10.60 -17.40
CA GLN A 114 13.85 9.87 -16.31
C GLN A 114 14.19 10.81 -15.17
N PHE A 115 13.80 10.44 -13.96
CA PHE A 115 13.98 11.27 -12.76
C PHE A 115 14.83 10.51 -11.72
N GLY A 116 15.99 11.07 -11.40
CA GLY A 116 16.90 10.52 -10.41
C GLY A 116 16.75 11.23 -9.06
N TYR A 117 16.57 10.49 -7.96
CA TYR A 117 16.49 11.05 -6.61
C TYR A 117 17.16 10.14 -5.59
N ASP A 118 17.71 10.77 -4.55
CA ASP A 118 18.41 10.11 -3.45
C ASP A 118 17.43 9.91 -2.29
N VAL A 119 17.44 8.72 -1.71
CA VAL A 119 16.50 8.30 -0.68
C VAL A 119 17.24 7.73 0.52
N THR A 120 16.77 8.11 1.70
CA THR A 120 17.11 7.49 2.98
C THR A 120 15.84 6.85 3.55
N SER A 121 15.87 5.55 3.85
CA SER A 121 14.71 4.80 4.34
C SER A 121 15.00 4.03 5.60
N TRP A 122 14.01 3.98 6.51
CA TRP A 122 14.00 3.15 7.72
C TRP A 122 12.92 2.08 7.56
N VAL A 123 13.35 0.85 7.31
CA VAL A 123 12.44 -0.24 6.94
C VAL A 123 11.67 -0.84 8.10
N THR A 124 12.14 -0.64 9.35
CA THR A 124 11.47 -1.06 10.58
C THR A 124 10.74 0.09 11.29
N ALA A 125 10.63 1.25 10.65
CA ALA A 125 9.98 2.41 11.23
C ALA A 125 8.51 2.14 11.58
N VAL A 126 8.11 2.53 12.79
CA VAL A 126 6.70 2.57 13.18
C VAL A 126 6.12 3.91 12.73
N LEU A 127 5.21 3.83 11.77
CA LEU A 127 4.54 5.00 11.21
C LEU A 127 3.30 5.32 12.03
N GLN A 128 3.11 6.61 12.35
CA GLN A 128 1.96 7.09 13.12
C GLN A 128 1.78 6.32 14.44
N PRO A 129 2.77 6.37 15.34
CA PRO A 129 2.70 5.69 16.64
C PRO A 129 1.50 6.17 17.47
N SER A 130 1.06 7.42 17.23
CA SER A 130 -0.21 7.94 17.74
C SER A 130 -1.11 8.33 16.58
N LEU A 131 -2.33 7.80 16.54
CA LEU A 131 -3.28 8.11 15.48
C LEU A 131 -4.25 9.20 15.97
N SER A 132 -4.29 10.35 15.26
CA SER A 132 -5.23 11.43 15.59
C SER A 132 -6.68 10.96 15.45
N ASP A 133 -7.59 11.62 16.18
CA ASP A 133 -9.02 11.32 16.09
C ASP A 133 -9.59 11.53 14.70
N TRP A 134 -9.08 12.54 13.98
CA TRP A 134 -9.49 12.79 12.59
C TRP A 134 -9.10 11.64 11.68
N ARG A 135 -7.84 11.21 11.78
CA ARG A 135 -7.34 10.11 10.95
C ARG A 135 -7.98 8.77 11.34
N ARG A 136 -8.18 8.53 12.62
CA ARG A 136 -8.92 7.36 13.10
C ARG A 136 -10.32 7.30 12.50
N ARG A 137 -11.08 8.40 12.54
CA ARG A 137 -12.43 8.45 11.93
C ARG A 137 -12.36 8.19 10.42
N LEU A 138 -11.42 8.80 9.72
CA LEU A 138 -11.26 8.61 8.29
C LEU A 138 -10.92 7.16 7.92
N GLU A 139 -9.98 6.56 8.66
CA GLU A 139 -9.44 5.23 8.33
C GLU A 139 -10.23 4.06 8.94
N THR A 140 -11.30 4.38 9.71
CA THR A 140 -12.34 3.42 10.11
C THR A 140 -13.66 3.62 9.36
N ASP A 141 -13.75 4.66 8.53
CA ASP A 141 -14.97 4.93 7.77
C ASP A 141 -15.16 3.91 6.66
N PHE A 142 -16.27 3.17 6.74
CA PHE A 142 -16.71 2.23 5.71
C PHE A 142 -18.24 2.14 5.72
N PRO A 143 -18.92 2.17 4.56
CA PRO A 143 -20.38 2.20 4.48
C PRO A 143 -21.02 0.98 5.13
N ARG A 144 -21.96 1.22 6.05
CA ARG A 144 -22.76 0.15 6.66
C ARG A 144 -23.71 -0.46 5.65
N GLY A 145 -23.92 -1.77 5.73
CA GLY A 145 -24.82 -2.50 4.85
C GLY A 145 -24.23 -2.78 3.47
N LEU A 146 -23.01 -2.33 3.19
CA LEU A 146 -22.21 -2.78 2.06
C LEU A 146 -21.47 -4.06 2.48
N ASN A 147 -21.57 -5.12 1.66
CA ASN A 147 -21.01 -6.45 1.96
C ASN A 147 -21.57 -7.07 3.27
N PRO A 148 -22.89 -7.28 3.36
CA PRO A 148 -23.55 -7.70 4.61
C PRO A 148 -23.10 -9.08 5.13
N LEU A 149 -22.76 -10.01 4.24
CA LEU A 149 -22.25 -11.33 4.65
C LEU A 149 -20.88 -11.22 5.30
N THR A 150 -20.00 -10.42 4.69
CA THR A 150 -18.67 -10.17 5.24
C THR A 150 -18.75 -9.39 6.54
N GLU A 151 -19.61 -8.37 6.63
CA GLU A 151 -19.80 -7.59 7.86
C GLU A 151 -20.24 -8.48 9.02
N ALA A 152 -21.22 -9.33 8.82
CA ALA A 152 -21.68 -10.26 9.84
C ALA A 152 -20.60 -11.24 10.26
N TRP A 153 -19.92 -11.86 9.28
CA TRP A 153 -18.87 -12.83 9.53
C TRP A 153 -17.65 -12.22 10.26
N VAL A 154 -17.19 -11.04 9.82
CA VAL A 154 -15.99 -10.42 10.42
C VAL A 154 -16.25 -9.89 11.83
N ARG A 155 -17.47 -9.43 12.14
CA ARG A 155 -17.87 -9.04 13.49
C ARG A 155 -17.92 -10.24 14.43
N ASP A 156 -18.46 -11.37 13.98
CA ASP A 156 -18.45 -12.60 14.76
C ASP A 156 -17.02 -13.07 15.02
N LEU A 157 -16.18 -13.09 14.00
CA LEU A 157 -14.77 -13.45 14.15
C LEU A 157 -14.04 -12.50 15.11
N HIS A 158 -14.23 -11.19 14.99
CA HIS A 158 -13.59 -10.19 15.84
C HIS A 158 -13.98 -10.35 17.31
N SER A 159 -15.23 -10.71 17.59
CA SER A 159 -15.73 -10.92 18.96
C SER A 159 -15.02 -12.05 19.72
N GLN A 160 -14.30 -12.94 19.02
CA GLN A 160 -13.56 -14.07 19.59
C GLN A 160 -12.15 -13.66 20.08
N TYR A 161 -11.71 -12.43 19.77
CA TYR A 161 -10.38 -11.94 20.13
C TYR A 161 -10.46 -10.76 21.07
N SER A 162 -9.57 -10.72 22.06
CA SER A 162 -9.53 -9.67 23.08
C SER A 162 -8.74 -8.43 22.66
N ASN A 163 -7.96 -8.52 21.57
CA ASN A 163 -7.18 -7.41 21.05
C ASN A 163 -7.05 -7.47 19.52
N ASP A 164 -6.81 -6.31 18.94
CA ASP A 164 -6.77 -6.15 17.47
C ASP A 164 -5.62 -6.89 16.80
N ARG A 165 -4.46 -7.02 17.47
CA ARG A 165 -3.29 -7.72 16.89
C ARG A 165 -3.57 -9.20 16.64
N ASP A 166 -4.19 -9.88 17.61
CA ASP A 166 -4.52 -11.30 17.48
C ASP A 166 -5.62 -11.50 16.43
N PHE A 167 -6.61 -10.63 16.39
CA PHE A 167 -7.61 -10.63 15.33
C PHE A 167 -7.00 -10.43 13.94
N VAL A 168 -6.13 -9.42 13.76
CA VAL A 168 -5.44 -9.19 12.48
C VAL A 168 -4.64 -10.42 12.06
N SER A 169 -3.94 -11.06 12.99
CA SER A 169 -3.18 -12.29 12.74
C SER A 169 -4.10 -13.44 12.32
N ALA A 170 -5.25 -13.58 12.96
CA ALA A 170 -6.25 -14.60 12.61
C ALA A 170 -6.85 -14.35 11.22
N LEU A 171 -7.16 -13.10 10.88
CA LEU A 171 -7.67 -12.74 9.57
C LEU A 171 -6.64 -13.00 8.46
N LEU A 172 -5.36 -12.69 8.68
CA LEU A 172 -4.28 -13.04 7.75
C LEU A 172 -4.13 -14.56 7.60
N ASN A 173 -4.24 -15.30 8.71
CA ASN A 173 -4.19 -16.75 8.68
C ASN A 173 -5.37 -17.36 7.92
N TYR A 174 -6.55 -16.75 8.01
CA TYR A 174 -7.72 -17.17 7.24
C TYR A 174 -7.43 -17.15 5.73
N PHE A 175 -6.86 -16.05 5.20
CA PHE A 175 -6.46 -15.99 3.79
C PHE A 175 -5.40 -17.02 3.40
N ARG A 176 -4.51 -17.41 4.33
CA ARG A 176 -3.44 -18.39 4.07
C ARG A 176 -3.94 -19.83 4.08
N THR A 177 -4.95 -20.13 4.89
CA THR A 177 -5.41 -21.51 5.14
C THR A 177 -6.67 -21.89 4.38
N GLN A 178 -7.48 -20.91 4.00
CA GLN A 178 -8.68 -21.16 3.20
C GLN A 178 -8.34 -21.20 1.70
N PRO A 179 -9.18 -21.86 0.87
CA PRO A 179 -8.93 -22.06 -0.54
C PRO A 179 -9.14 -20.75 -1.34
N PHE A 180 -8.23 -19.79 -1.16
CA PHE A 180 -8.10 -18.61 -1.98
C PHE A 180 -7.04 -18.85 -3.05
N TYR A 181 -7.28 -18.36 -4.27
CA TYR A 181 -6.40 -18.57 -5.41
C TYR A 181 -5.90 -17.23 -5.95
N TYR A 182 -4.59 -17.04 -5.92
CA TYR A 182 -3.97 -15.88 -6.52
C TYR A 182 -3.94 -16.04 -8.05
N THR A 183 -4.49 -15.07 -8.78
CA THR A 183 -4.52 -15.05 -10.24
C THR A 183 -4.55 -13.64 -10.77
N LEU A 184 -3.82 -13.38 -11.86
CA LEU A 184 -3.88 -12.10 -12.59
C LEU A 184 -5.08 -12.03 -13.56
N GLU A 185 -5.87 -13.09 -13.64
CA GLU A 185 -7.11 -13.19 -14.46
C GLU A 185 -8.30 -13.59 -13.57
N PRO A 186 -8.65 -12.76 -12.57
CA PRO A 186 -9.81 -13.05 -11.75
C PRO A 186 -11.11 -12.85 -12.54
N PRO A 187 -12.19 -13.49 -12.11
CA PRO A 187 -13.50 -13.16 -12.64
C PRO A 187 -13.85 -11.71 -12.33
N GLU A 188 -14.51 -11.03 -13.26
CA GLU A 188 -14.97 -9.66 -13.03
C GLU A 188 -16.08 -9.63 -11.99
N ILE A 189 -15.94 -8.75 -10.99
CA ILE A 189 -16.92 -8.56 -9.93
C ILE A 189 -17.56 -7.18 -10.13
N LEU A 190 -18.76 -7.15 -10.69
CA LEU A 190 -19.54 -5.93 -10.93
C LEU A 190 -20.46 -5.54 -9.76
N SER A 191 -20.58 -6.39 -8.74
CA SER A 191 -21.41 -6.15 -7.57
C SER A 191 -20.89 -4.99 -6.73
N PRO A 192 -21.76 -4.15 -6.13
CA PRO A 192 -21.37 -3.23 -5.07
C PRO A 192 -20.83 -4.00 -3.84
N ASP A 193 -21.33 -5.21 -3.58
CA ASP A 193 -20.87 -6.10 -2.52
C ASP A 193 -19.64 -6.91 -2.97
N PHE A 194 -18.60 -6.17 -3.36
CA PHE A 194 -17.37 -6.73 -3.91
C PHE A 194 -16.71 -7.72 -2.95
N VAL A 195 -16.66 -7.38 -1.65
CA VAL A 195 -15.97 -8.22 -0.66
C VAL A 195 -16.73 -9.52 -0.43
N ASP A 196 -18.07 -9.48 -0.35
CA ASP A 196 -18.89 -10.69 -0.24
C ASP A 196 -18.61 -11.64 -1.42
N LYS A 197 -18.60 -11.10 -2.63
CA LYS A 197 -18.34 -11.87 -3.85
C LYS A 197 -16.92 -12.45 -3.89
N PHE A 198 -15.94 -11.69 -3.44
CA PHE A 198 -14.57 -12.19 -3.36
C PHE A 198 -14.42 -13.27 -2.26
N MET A 199 -14.92 -12.99 -1.05
CA MET A 199 -14.71 -13.84 0.12
C MET A 199 -15.44 -15.18 0.06
N PHE A 200 -16.66 -15.18 -0.46
CA PHE A 200 -17.56 -16.35 -0.35
C PHE A 200 -17.87 -17.03 -1.69
N ASP A 201 -17.80 -16.31 -2.81
CA ASP A 201 -18.14 -16.88 -4.12
C ASP A 201 -16.87 -17.23 -4.92
N SER A 202 -16.11 -16.23 -5.37
CA SER A 202 -15.01 -16.47 -6.33
C SER A 202 -13.74 -16.98 -5.68
N ARG A 203 -13.33 -16.41 -4.57
CA ARG A 203 -12.05 -16.65 -3.88
C ARG A 203 -10.82 -16.58 -4.80
N ARG A 204 -10.97 -15.92 -5.94
CA ARG A 204 -9.95 -15.78 -6.98
C ARG A 204 -9.66 -14.31 -7.22
N GLY A 205 -8.40 -13.91 -7.02
CA GLY A 205 -8.00 -12.52 -7.14
C GLY A 205 -6.49 -12.34 -7.14
N PHE A 206 -6.05 -11.09 -7.25
CA PHE A 206 -4.66 -10.66 -7.10
C PHE A 206 -4.55 -9.65 -5.96
N CYS A 207 -3.37 -9.08 -5.72
CA CYS A 207 -3.06 -8.25 -4.55
C CYS A 207 -4.13 -7.19 -4.22
N GLU A 208 -4.72 -6.52 -5.23
CA GLU A 208 -5.77 -5.52 -4.99
C GLU A 208 -7.05 -6.12 -4.37
N HIS A 209 -7.45 -7.33 -4.75
CA HIS A 209 -8.64 -8.00 -4.17
C HIS A 209 -8.42 -8.31 -2.70
N TYR A 210 -7.24 -8.83 -2.37
CA TYR A 210 -6.86 -9.15 -0.99
C TYR A 210 -6.73 -7.89 -0.15
N ALA A 211 -5.97 -6.89 -0.62
CA ALA A 211 -5.77 -5.64 0.12
C ALA A 211 -7.08 -4.88 0.34
N TYR A 212 -7.93 -4.78 -0.71
CA TYR A 212 -9.26 -4.17 -0.60
C TYR A 212 -10.10 -4.88 0.46
N SER A 213 -10.25 -6.20 0.35
CA SER A 213 -11.10 -6.98 1.26
C SER A 213 -10.58 -6.95 2.69
N PHE A 214 -9.26 -7.04 2.87
CA PHE A 214 -8.63 -6.97 4.18
C PHE A 214 -8.88 -5.62 4.86
N VAL A 215 -8.62 -4.51 4.17
CA VAL A 215 -8.85 -3.15 4.72
C VAL A 215 -10.33 -2.92 4.99
N ALA A 216 -11.24 -3.35 4.10
CA ALA A 216 -12.67 -3.24 4.32
C ALA A 216 -13.11 -3.97 5.61
N MET A 217 -12.66 -5.22 5.79
CA MET A 217 -12.98 -6.02 6.97
C MET A 217 -12.44 -5.40 8.27
N LEU A 218 -11.22 -4.85 8.26
CA LEU A 218 -10.69 -4.15 9.42
C LEU A 218 -11.55 -2.93 9.79
N ARG A 219 -11.94 -2.14 8.79
CA ARG A 219 -12.79 -0.96 9.01
C ARG A 219 -14.21 -1.31 9.49
N MET A 220 -14.79 -2.42 9.02
CA MET A 220 -16.10 -2.89 9.49
C MET A 220 -16.14 -3.19 10.99
N VAL A 221 -14.99 -3.53 11.58
CA VAL A 221 -14.85 -3.75 13.04
C VAL A 221 -14.20 -2.59 13.78
N GLY A 222 -13.98 -1.45 13.11
CA GLY A 222 -13.47 -0.22 13.73
C GLY A 222 -11.95 -0.17 13.88
N ILE A 223 -11.21 -1.04 13.20
CA ILE A 223 -9.76 -1.00 13.16
C ILE A 223 -9.31 -0.09 12.01
N PRO A 224 -8.54 0.98 12.29
CA PRO A 224 -8.04 1.89 11.26
C PRO A 224 -7.15 1.14 10.26
N ALA A 225 -7.46 1.29 8.98
CA ALA A 225 -6.70 0.63 7.92
C ALA A 225 -6.76 1.41 6.60
N ARG A 226 -5.71 1.30 5.78
CA ARG A 226 -5.59 1.92 4.46
C ARG A 226 -4.89 0.99 3.48
N ILE A 227 -5.14 1.22 2.19
CA ILE A 227 -4.47 0.46 1.13
C ILE A 227 -3.25 1.24 0.67
N ILE A 228 -2.15 0.54 0.46
CA ILE A 228 -0.94 1.07 -0.15
C ILE A 228 -0.77 0.39 -1.51
N ALA A 229 -0.41 1.16 -2.52
CA ALA A 229 -0.01 0.65 -3.82
C ALA A 229 1.39 1.13 -4.18
N GLY A 230 2.14 0.26 -4.79
CA GLY A 230 3.51 0.49 -5.20
C GLY A 230 4.09 -0.72 -5.89
N TYR A 231 5.29 -1.13 -5.49
CA TYR A 231 5.94 -2.32 -6.00
C TYR A 231 6.46 -3.20 -4.86
N GLN A 232 6.64 -4.49 -5.12
CA GLN A 232 7.22 -5.43 -4.15
C GLN A 232 8.30 -6.28 -4.82
N GLY A 233 9.50 -6.26 -4.23
CA GLY A 233 10.65 -7.01 -4.74
C GLY A 233 11.46 -6.25 -5.76
N GLY A 234 11.88 -6.93 -6.81
CA GLY A 234 12.79 -6.51 -7.85
C GLY A 234 13.84 -7.58 -8.12
N GLU A 235 14.62 -7.40 -9.18
CA GLU A 235 15.68 -8.28 -9.63
C GLU A 235 17.05 -7.61 -9.43
N VAL A 236 17.96 -8.27 -8.72
CA VAL A 236 19.32 -7.75 -8.49
C VAL A 236 20.17 -8.00 -9.73
N ASN A 237 20.74 -6.92 -10.28
CA ASN A 237 21.82 -7.03 -11.27
C ASN A 237 23.14 -7.26 -10.54
N PRO A 238 23.75 -8.45 -10.66
CA PRO A 238 24.95 -8.81 -9.90
C PRO A 238 26.21 -8.03 -10.32
N LEU A 239 26.18 -7.38 -11.49
CA LEU A 239 27.34 -6.67 -12.02
C LEU A 239 27.57 -5.29 -11.38
N ASN A 240 26.52 -4.65 -10.88
CA ASN A 240 26.61 -3.26 -10.44
C ASN A 240 25.82 -2.94 -9.17
N ASN A 241 25.39 -3.93 -8.41
CA ASN A 241 24.59 -3.78 -7.18
C ASN A 241 23.34 -2.90 -7.37
N THR A 242 22.68 -3.04 -8.52
CA THR A 242 21.46 -2.30 -8.86
C THR A 242 20.28 -3.25 -8.82
N LEU A 243 19.22 -2.84 -8.13
CA LEU A 243 17.94 -3.51 -8.15
C LEU A 243 17.11 -2.95 -9.32
N ILE A 244 16.56 -3.81 -10.15
CA ILE A 244 15.67 -3.46 -11.26
C ILE A 244 14.26 -3.85 -10.84
N VAL A 245 13.37 -2.87 -10.74
CA VAL A 245 11.95 -3.07 -10.47
C VAL A 245 11.17 -2.87 -11.76
N ARG A 246 10.33 -3.86 -12.08
CA ARG A 246 9.57 -3.89 -13.33
C ARG A 246 8.09 -3.62 -13.07
N GLN A 247 7.34 -3.31 -14.12
CA GLN A 247 5.91 -3.06 -14.00
C GLN A 247 5.16 -4.26 -13.42
N PHE A 248 5.56 -5.49 -13.73
CA PHE A 248 4.93 -6.69 -13.16
C PHE A 248 5.20 -6.90 -11.66
N ASP A 249 6.16 -6.19 -11.05
CA ASP A 249 6.38 -6.18 -9.59
C ASP A 249 5.37 -5.27 -8.86
N ALA A 250 4.44 -4.63 -9.61
CA ALA A 250 3.39 -3.80 -9.04
C ALA A 250 2.57 -4.57 -8.01
N HIS A 251 2.36 -3.97 -6.83
CA HIS A 251 1.76 -4.63 -5.69
C HIS A 251 0.88 -3.68 -4.87
N ALA A 252 -0.12 -4.26 -4.20
CA ALA A 252 -0.97 -3.56 -3.24
C ALA A 252 -0.98 -4.34 -1.93
N TRP A 253 -0.97 -3.60 -0.80
CA TRP A 253 -1.00 -4.17 0.56
C TRP A 253 -1.74 -3.23 1.53
N ALA A 254 -1.86 -3.64 2.80
CA ALA A 254 -2.50 -2.86 3.86
C ALA A 254 -1.49 -2.52 4.96
#